data_c7090807d73e066877bfe53ff21e3dde
#
_entry.id   c7090807d73e066877bfe53ff21e3dde
#
_cell.length_a   1.000
_cell.length_b   1.000
_cell.length_c   1.000
_cell.angle_alpha   90.00
_cell.angle_beta   90.00
_cell.angle_gamma   90.00
#
_symmetry.space_group_name_H-M   'P 1'
#
loop_
_entity.id
_entity.type
_entity.pdbx_description
1 polymer ?
#
loop_
_entity_poly.entity_id
_entity_poly.type
_entity_poly.pdbx_seq_one_letter_code
_entity_poly.pdbx_strand_id
1 'polypeptide(L)'
;VGVNIALEPLHPMVCATRSVLCTLAQANDWCDTLAAPNVGIALDTYNVWWDPDLETQIARAGARIMAYHVSDWLPNTQDLRFDRGMPGDGVIDLQQFRALVDATGYSGHHEVEILSSRWWSEDPEHVVKTVQQRFAVAM
;
A
#
# COMPACT_ATOMS: atom_id res chain seq x y z
N VAL A 1 22.83 -10.78 9.77
CA VAL A 1 22.34 -11.01 8.41
C VAL A 1 21.67 -9.71 7.99
N GLY A 2 22.20 -9.01 6.98
CA GLY A 2 21.75 -7.68 6.55
C GLY A 2 20.42 -7.73 5.76
N VAL A 3 19.35 -8.25 6.36
CA VAL A 3 18.01 -8.30 5.76
C VAL A 3 17.11 -7.31 6.47
N ASN A 4 16.39 -6.49 5.71
CA ASN A 4 15.34 -5.63 6.21
C ASN A 4 14.03 -6.41 6.30
N ILE A 5 13.22 -6.07 7.29
CA ILE A 5 11.86 -6.60 7.50
C ILE A 5 10.90 -5.45 7.45
N ALA A 6 9.94 -5.48 6.53
CA ALA A 6 8.89 -4.49 6.43
C ALA A 6 7.57 -5.09 6.96
N LEU A 7 7.01 -4.45 7.98
CA LEU A 7 5.70 -4.79 8.54
C LEU A 7 4.61 -4.21 7.64
N GLU A 8 3.74 -5.05 7.15
CA GLU A 8 2.63 -4.64 6.29
C GLU A 8 1.29 -4.79 7.03
N PRO A 9 0.63 -3.68 7.40
CA PRO A 9 -0.76 -3.73 7.86
C PRO A 9 -1.66 -4.19 6.71
N LEU A 10 -2.50 -5.18 6.95
CA LEU A 10 -3.48 -5.64 5.96
C LEU A 10 -4.86 -5.11 6.30
N HIS A 11 -5.70 -4.95 5.27
CA HIS A 11 -7.07 -4.47 5.45
C HIS A 11 -7.82 -5.31 6.51
N PRO A 12 -8.55 -4.70 7.47
CA PRO A 12 -9.17 -5.42 8.58
C PRO A 12 -10.20 -6.47 8.16
N MET A 13 -10.74 -6.39 6.96
CA MET A 13 -11.65 -7.42 6.44
C MET A 13 -10.99 -8.80 6.24
N VAL A 14 -9.65 -8.86 6.24
CA VAL A 14 -8.89 -10.12 6.13
C VAL A 14 -8.22 -10.54 7.45
N CYS A 15 -8.53 -9.88 8.57
CA CYS A 15 -7.87 -10.14 9.86
C CYS A 15 -8.11 -11.57 10.38
N ALA A 16 -9.26 -12.17 10.08
CA ALA A 16 -9.57 -13.54 10.49
C ALA A 16 -8.76 -14.62 9.76
N THR A 17 -8.15 -14.28 8.62
CA THR A 17 -7.56 -15.27 7.72
C THR A 17 -6.10 -15.02 7.38
N ARG A 18 -5.62 -13.78 7.49
CA ARG A 18 -4.30 -13.40 7.00
C ARG A 18 -3.40 -12.73 8.04
N SER A 19 -3.85 -11.67 8.68
CA SER A 19 -3.01 -10.89 9.59
C SER A 19 -3.84 -10.18 10.62
N VAL A 20 -3.38 -10.17 11.87
CA VAL A 20 -3.94 -9.36 12.97
C VAL A 20 -3.37 -7.94 12.99
N LEU A 21 -2.34 -7.67 12.19
CA LEU A 21 -1.78 -6.34 11.97
C LEU A 21 -2.63 -5.65 10.91
N CYS A 22 -3.49 -4.73 11.32
CA CYS A 22 -4.52 -4.15 10.44
C CYS A 22 -4.46 -2.63 10.32
N THR A 23 -3.71 -1.92 11.16
CA THR A 23 -3.59 -0.47 11.10
C THR A 23 -2.14 -0.03 11.02
N LEU A 24 -1.93 1.13 10.42
CA LEU A 24 -0.59 1.73 10.36
C LEU A 24 -0.09 2.12 11.77
N ALA A 25 -1.01 2.49 12.67
CA ALA A 25 -0.70 2.74 14.08
C ALA A 25 -0.08 1.51 14.75
N GLN A 26 -0.67 0.31 14.58
CA GLN A 26 -0.11 -0.93 15.10
C GLN A 26 1.28 -1.23 14.55
N ALA A 27 1.52 -1.02 13.24
CA ALA A 27 2.83 -1.20 12.64
C ALA A 27 3.87 -0.24 13.24
N ASN A 28 3.49 1.02 13.42
CA ASN A 28 4.32 2.02 14.09
C ASN A 28 4.66 1.62 15.54
N ASP A 29 3.68 1.15 16.31
CA ASP A 29 3.88 0.70 17.70
C ASP A 29 4.85 -0.48 17.76
N TRP A 30 4.76 -1.43 16.82
CA TRP A 30 5.72 -2.53 16.71
C TRP A 30 7.12 -2.04 16.36
N CYS A 31 7.26 -1.10 15.41
CA CYS A 31 8.56 -0.52 15.10
C CYS A 31 9.18 0.19 16.30
N ASP A 32 8.37 0.93 17.07
CA ASP A 32 8.84 1.62 18.29
C ASP A 32 9.24 0.61 19.38
N THR A 33 8.48 -0.47 19.56
CA THR A 33 8.75 -1.52 20.55
C THR A 33 10.02 -2.31 20.22
N LEU A 34 10.18 -2.70 18.98
CA LEU A 34 11.33 -3.48 18.52
C LEU A 34 12.60 -2.63 18.46
N ALA A 35 12.49 -1.34 18.19
CA ALA A 35 13.59 -0.39 18.10
C ALA A 35 14.78 -0.89 17.25
N ALA A 36 14.49 -1.68 16.22
CA ALA A 36 15.48 -2.32 15.38
C ALA A 36 15.65 -1.56 14.06
N PRO A 37 16.85 -1.14 13.66
CA PRO A 37 17.06 -0.28 12.49
C PRO A 37 16.74 -0.98 11.17
N ASN A 38 16.66 -2.31 11.15
CA ASN A 38 16.30 -3.11 9.98
C ASN A 38 14.82 -3.53 9.97
N VAL A 39 13.99 -2.97 10.86
CA VAL A 39 12.53 -3.17 10.87
C VAL A 39 11.84 -1.87 10.50
N GLY A 40 10.99 -1.92 9.49
CA GLY A 40 10.22 -0.79 9.02
C GLY A 40 8.84 -1.19 8.52
N ILE A 41 8.27 -0.41 7.63
CA ILE A 41 6.88 -0.52 7.20
C ILE A 41 6.80 -0.66 5.69
N ALA A 42 6.01 -1.63 5.22
CA ALA A 42 5.48 -1.65 3.86
C ALA A 42 4.11 -0.96 3.89
N LEU A 43 4.01 0.18 3.24
CA LEU A 43 2.79 0.96 3.13
C LEU A 43 2.08 0.57 1.83
N ASP A 44 0.93 -0.08 1.94
CA ASP A 44 0.10 -0.44 0.79
C ASP A 44 -1.21 0.36 0.82
N THR A 45 -1.44 1.17 -0.21
CA THR A 45 -2.64 2.01 -0.32
C THR A 45 -3.92 1.19 -0.17
N TYR A 46 -3.99 0.00 -0.79
CA TYR A 46 -5.14 -0.90 -0.73
C TYR A 46 -5.49 -1.35 0.68
N ASN A 47 -4.50 -1.50 1.52
CA ASN A 47 -4.68 -2.04 2.86
C ASN A 47 -5.06 -1.00 3.91
N VAL A 48 -4.67 0.28 3.70
CA VAL A 48 -4.80 1.30 4.76
C VAL A 48 -5.61 2.55 4.38
N TRP A 49 -6.13 2.66 3.14
CA TRP A 49 -6.85 3.85 2.66
C TRP A 49 -8.05 4.27 3.52
N TRP A 50 -8.67 3.34 4.19
CA TRP A 50 -9.85 3.50 5.04
C TRP A 50 -9.53 4.06 6.44
N ASP A 51 -8.24 4.07 6.85
CA ASP A 51 -7.83 4.43 8.21
C ASP A 51 -8.04 5.93 8.45
N PRO A 52 -8.90 6.32 9.42
CA PRO A 52 -9.19 7.74 9.68
C PRO A 52 -7.99 8.51 10.22
N ASP A 53 -6.96 7.84 10.73
CA ASP A 53 -5.74 8.45 11.27
C ASP A 53 -4.54 8.35 10.32
N LEU A 54 -4.82 8.05 9.04
CA LEU A 54 -3.83 7.74 8.02
C LEU A 54 -2.71 8.80 7.93
N GLU A 55 -3.06 10.07 7.81
CA GLU A 55 -2.11 11.17 7.66
C GLU A 55 -1.12 11.24 8.84
N THR A 56 -1.64 11.20 10.07
CA THR A 56 -0.84 11.19 11.30
C THR A 56 0.11 9.99 11.32
N GLN A 57 -0.38 8.82 10.93
CA GLN A 57 0.39 7.58 11.01
C GLN A 57 1.42 7.46 9.89
N ILE A 58 1.17 7.99 8.70
CA ILE A 58 2.19 8.12 7.63
C ILE A 58 3.31 9.06 8.10
N ALA A 59 2.95 10.22 8.63
CA ALA A 59 3.94 11.17 9.16
C ALA A 59 4.79 10.55 10.30
N ARG A 60 4.16 9.78 11.20
CA ARG A 60 4.84 9.04 12.28
C ARG A 60 5.78 7.96 11.74
N ALA A 61 5.37 7.24 10.71
CA ALA A 61 6.19 6.22 10.06
C ALA A 61 7.50 6.85 9.53
N GLY A 62 7.40 7.97 8.83
CA GLY A 62 8.56 8.74 8.40
C GLY A 62 9.58 7.89 7.65
N ALA A 63 10.85 7.99 8.02
CA ALA A 63 11.96 7.24 7.41
C ALA A 63 11.90 5.71 7.60
N ARG A 64 10.91 5.19 8.34
CA ARG A 64 10.70 3.75 8.49
C ARG A 64 9.90 3.12 7.33
N ILE A 65 9.35 3.92 6.42
CA ILE A 65 8.72 3.39 5.21
C ILE A 65 9.81 2.80 4.32
N MET A 66 9.76 1.48 4.10
CA MET A 66 10.74 0.71 3.33
C MET A 66 10.20 0.28 1.96
N ALA A 67 8.88 0.17 1.83
CA ALA A 67 8.19 -0.15 0.58
C ALA A 67 6.89 0.67 0.49
N TYR A 68 6.52 1.06 -0.72
CA TYR A 68 5.28 1.76 -1.00
C TYR A 68 4.56 1.10 -2.18
N HIS A 69 3.47 0.40 -1.86
CA HIS A 69 2.65 -0.33 -2.83
C HIS A 69 1.43 0.50 -3.21
N VAL A 70 1.12 0.52 -4.50
CA VAL A 70 0.05 1.33 -5.08
C VAL A 70 -0.91 0.45 -5.86
N SER A 71 -2.16 0.49 -5.49
CA SER A 71 -3.30 -0.03 -6.22
C SER A 71 -4.55 0.71 -5.77
N ASP A 72 -5.69 0.41 -6.38
CA ASP A 72 -6.94 1.09 -6.06
C ASP A 72 -8.01 0.13 -5.55
N TRP A 73 -8.95 0.67 -4.78
CA TRP A 73 -10.09 -0.05 -4.24
C TRP A 73 -11.32 0.19 -5.12
N LEU A 74 -11.80 -0.85 -5.78
CA LEU A 74 -12.99 -0.75 -6.63
C LEU A 74 -14.27 -0.59 -5.77
N PRO A 75 -15.19 0.34 -6.14
CA PRO A 75 -16.42 0.57 -5.36
C PRO A 75 -17.31 -0.66 -5.24
N ASN A 76 -17.23 -1.56 -6.21
CA ASN A 76 -18.04 -2.77 -6.31
C ASN A 76 -17.20 -4.05 -6.26
N THR A 77 -16.08 -4.03 -5.53
CA THR A 77 -15.19 -5.19 -5.40
C THR A 77 -15.96 -6.45 -4.99
N GLN A 78 -15.66 -7.55 -5.64
CA GLN A 78 -16.30 -8.86 -5.40
C GLN A 78 -15.38 -9.81 -4.66
N ASP A 79 -14.07 -9.56 -4.70
CA ASP A 79 -13.06 -10.38 -4.04
C ASP A 79 -12.01 -9.45 -3.41
N LEU A 80 -11.94 -9.46 -2.07
CA LEU A 80 -11.00 -8.61 -1.30
C LEU A 80 -9.52 -8.90 -1.57
N ARG A 81 -9.23 -10.00 -2.22
CA ARG A 81 -7.85 -10.41 -2.49
C ARG A 81 -7.47 -10.25 -3.95
N PHE A 82 -8.38 -10.58 -4.86
CA PHE A 82 -8.07 -10.75 -6.28
C PHE A 82 -8.90 -9.83 -7.19
N ASP A 83 -9.30 -8.68 -6.67
CA ASP A 83 -10.09 -7.68 -7.41
C ASP A 83 -9.57 -6.25 -7.19
N ARG A 84 -8.23 -6.10 -7.08
CA ARG A 84 -7.63 -4.76 -6.98
C ARG A 84 -7.78 -4.00 -8.30
N GLY A 85 -8.06 -2.71 -8.19
CA GLY A 85 -8.11 -1.78 -9.32
C GLY A 85 -6.72 -1.29 -9.74
N MET A 86 -6.57 -0.95 -11.01
CA MET A 86 -5.45 -0.13 -11.46
C MET A 86 -5.51 1.26 -10.82
N PRO A 87 -4.39 1.94 -10.65
CA PRO A 87 -4.38 3.32 -10.15
C PRO A 87 -5.38 4.21 -10.91
N GLY A 88 -6.31 4.83 -10.18
CA GLY A 88 -7.36 5.68 -10.72
C GLY A 88 -8.64 4.97 -11.18
N ASP A 89 -8.76 3.66 -10.97
CA ASP A 89 -10.01 2.91 -11.29
C ASP A 89 -10.99 2.87 -10.09
N GLY A 90 -10.55 3.26 -8.91
CA GLY A 90 -11.31 3.10 -7.66
C GLY A 90 -11.57 4.39 -6.90
N VAL A 91 -11.59 4.28 -5.58
CA VAL A 91 -12.02 5.35 -4.66
C VAL A 91 -10.86 5.94 -3.83
N ILE A 92 -9.65 5.42 -3.94
CA ILE A 92 -8.52 5.87 -3.14
C ILE A 92 -8.00 7.19 -3.70
N ASP A 93 -7.81 8.19 -2.86
CA ASP A 93 -7.11 9.43 -3.22
C ASP A 93 -5.59 9.17 -3.28
N LEU A 94 -5.14 8.62 -4.40
CA LEU A 94 -3.74 8.26 -4.61
C LEU A 94 -2.82 9.49 -4.66
N GLN A 95 -3.33 10.64 -5.11
CA GLN A 95 -2.55 11.89 -5.12
C GLN A 95 -2.28 12.38 -3.70
N GLN A 96 -3.29 12.30 -2.81
CA GLN A 96 -3.10 12.60 -1.40
C GLN A 96 -2.10 11.63 -0.76
N PHE A 97 -2.24 10.32 -1.02
CA PHE A 97 -1.29 9.32 -0.53
C PHE A 97 0.15 9.65 -0.94
N ARG A 98 0.34 9.93 -2.22
CA ARG A 98 1.66 10.30 -2.74
C ARG A 98 2.21 11.53 -2.02
N ALA A 99 1.42 12.59 -1.88
CA ALA A 99 1.86 13.81 -1.20
C ALA A 99 2.28 13.54 0.26
N LEU A 100 1.53 12.71 0.98
CA LEU A 100 1.85 12.31 2.34
C LEU A 100 3.16 11.49 2.42
N VAL A 101 3.35 10.55 1.51
CA VAL A 101 4.57 9.73 1.46
C VAL A 101 5.79 10.57 1.06
N ASP A 102 5.66 11.42 0.04
CA ASP A 102 6.73 12.32 -0.38
C ASP A 102 7.16 13.27 0.76
N ALA A 103 6.19 13.75 1.57
CA ALA A 103 6.46 14.59 2.73
C ALA A 103 7.28 13.89 3.83
N THR A 104 7.31 12.56 3.88
CA THR A 104 8.19 11.81 4.80
C THR A 104 9.65 11.76 4.36
N GLY A 105 9.96 12.17 3.14
CA GLY A 105 11.28 12.04 2.52
C GLY A 105 11.55 10.64 1.94
N TYR A 106 10.52 9.82 1.76
CA TYR A 106 10.65 8.52 1.11
C TYR A 106 11.21 8.68 -0.31
N SER A 107 12.25 7.92 -0.62
CA SER A 107 12.95 7.96 -1.92
C SER A 107 13.04 6.60 -2.59
N GLY A 108 12.28 5.62 -2.09
CA GLY A 108 12.18 4.29 -2.68
C GLY A 108 11.28 4.24 -3.92
N HIS A 109 11.04 3.04 -4.39
CA HIS A 109 10.14 2.81 -5.53
C HIS A 109 8.67 2.90 -5.12
N HIS A 110 7.85 3.41 -6.04
CA HIS A 110 6.40 3.26 -5.97
C HIS A 110 6.04 2.00 -6.76
N GLU A 111 5.65 0.95 -6.07
CA GLU A 111 5.43 -0.37 -6.66
C GLU A 111 3.94 -0.59 -6.93
N VAL A 112 3.55 -0.70 -8.20
CA VAL A 112 2.15 -0.98 -8.55
C VAL A 112 1.89 -2.47 -8.35
N GLU A 113 1.05 -2.80 -7.35
CA GLU A 113 0.74 -4.17 -6.96
C GLU A 113 -0.74 -4.50 -7.25
N ILE A 114 -1.02 -5.08 -8.41
CA ILE A 114 -2.37 -5.41 -8.86
C ILE A 114 -2.66 -6.90 -8.72
N LEU A 115 -3.09 -7.32 -7.53
CA LEU A 115 -3.65 -8.65 -7.31
C LEU A 115 -5.07 -8.68 -7.89
N SER A 116 -5.21 -9.10 -9.14
CA SER A 116 -6.49 -9.05 -9.85
C SER A 116 -6.62 -10.19 -10.85
N SER A 117 -7.64 -11.03 -10.66
CA SER A 117 -7.95 -12.12 -11.59
C SER A 117 -8.27 -11.60 -12.99
N ARG A 118 -8.86 -10.41 -13.09
CA ARG A 118 -9.11 -9.74 -14.36
C ARG A 118 -7.79 -9.42 -15.07
N TRP A 119 -6.89 -8.69 -14.41
CA TRP A 119 -5.65 -8.22 -15.03
C TRP A 119 -4.66 -9.35 -15.31
N TRP A 120 -4.71 -10.44 -14.53
CA TRP A 120 -3.89 -11.63 -14.80
C TRP A 120 -4.34 -12.43 -16.03
N SER A 121 -5.58 -12.22 -16.51
CA SER A 121 -6.09 -12.85 -17.73
C SER A 121 -5.82 -12.05 -19.00
N GLU A 122 -5.34 -10.80 -18.85
CA GLU A 122 -5.04 -9.92 -19.96
C GLU A 122 -3.63 -10.15 -20.53
N ASP A 123 -3.38 -9.62 -21.74
CA ASP A 123 -2.05 -9.64 -22.33
C ASP A 123 -1.05 -8.85 -21.48
N PRO A 124 0.12 -9.42 -21.12
CA PRO A 124 1.09 -8.77 -20.25
C PRO A 124 1.60 -7.41 -20.75
N GLU A 125 1.78 -7.24 -22.09
CA GLU A 125 2.21 -5.95 -22.63
C GLU A 125 1.12 -4.90 -22.48
N HIS A 126 -0.14 -5.29 -22.67
CA HIS A 126 -1.29 -4.43 -22.43
C HIS A 126 -1.35 -4.00 -20.97
N VAL A 127 -1.17 -4.93 -20.02
CA VAL A 127 -1.15 -4.64 -18.59
C VAL A 127 -0.06 -3.62 -18.24
N VAL A 128 1.17 -3.85 -18.70
CA VAL A 128 2.30 -2.94 -18.42
C VAL A 128 2.04 -1.54 -18.97
N LYS A 129 1.56 -1.42 -20.22
CA LYS A 129 1.20 -0.13 -20.82
C LYS A 129 0.10 0.58 -20.02
N THR A 130 -0.91 -0.17 -19.58
CA THR A 130 -2.01 0.37 -18.77
C THR A 130 -1.51 0.88 -17.41
N VAL A 131 -0.66 0.11 -16.72
CA VAL A 131 -0.01 0.54 -15.47
C VAL A 131 0.73 1.87 -15.67
N GLN A 132 1.59 1.97 -16.71
CA GLN A 132 2.36 3.18 -16.97
C GLN A 132 1.46 4.41 -17.22
N GLN A 133 0.41 4.24 -18.03
CA GLN A 133 -0.52 5.32 -18.33
C GLN A 133 -1.32 5.76 -17.12
N ARG A 134 -1.83 4.80 -16.34
CA ARG A 134 -2.64 5.07 -15.17
C ARG A 134 -1.83 5.70 -14.04
N PHE A 135 -0.64 5.16 -13.79
CA PHE A 135 0.28 5.71 -12.79
C PHE A 135 0.62 7.17 -13.07
N ALA A 136 0.91 7.51 -14.33
CA ALA A 136 1.26 8.89 -14.71
C ALA A 136 0.12 9.91 -14.50
N VAL A 137 -1.14 9.45 -14.44
CA VAL A 137 -2.32 10.33 -14.26
C VAL A 137 -2.81 10.34 -12.82
N ALA A 138 -2.75 9.19 -12.12
CA ALA A 138 -3.32 9.00 -10.79
C ALA A 138 -2.35 9.37 -9.66
N MET A 139 -1.07 9.45 -9.97
CA MET A 139 0.01 9.76 -9.02
C MET A 139 0.70 11.10 -9.35
#